data_00d7bfac32d099bb32edc7891eb61a43
#
_entry.id   00d7bfac32d099bb32edc7891eb61a43
#
_cell.length_a   1.000
_cell.length_b   1.000
_cell.length_c   1.000
_cell.angle_alpha   90.00
_cell.angle_beta   90.00
_cell.angle_gamma   90.00
#
_symmetry.space_group_name_H-M   'P 1'
#
loop_
_entity.id
_entity.type
_entity.pdbx_description
1 polymer ?
#
loop_
_entity_poly.entity_id
_entity_poly.type
_entity_poly.pdbx_seq_one_letter_code
_entity_poly.pdbx_strand_id
1 'polypeptide(L)'
;MLGVLILLAVAPSGASMPLLETGSGKPVAEFSACFVSAEERRGRAWAYMPGKNGGTFTDFGARGAPATYWLQVRAANAGTHARLLAAGSSPVAESVEQCR
;
A
#
# COMPACT_ATOMS: atom_id res chain seq x y z
N MET A 1 4.16 -11.44 25.16
CA MET A 1 5.52 -10.97 24.94
C MET A 1 6.11 -11.56 23.68
N LEU A 2 6.22 -12.88 23.64
CA LEU A 2 6.82 -13.51 22.46
C LEU A 2 6.02 -13.29 21.21
N GLY A 3 4.70 -13.20 21.32
CA GLY A 3 3.88 -12.95 20.15
C GLY A 3 4.19 -11.65 19.45
N VAL A 4 4.67 -10.68 20.18
CA VAL A 4 5.02 -9.38 19.61
C VAL A 4 6.20 -9.52 18.65
N LEU A 5 7.17 -10.33 19.04
CA LEU A 5 8.32 -10.55 18.18
C LEU A 5 7.93 -11.24 16.88
N ILE A 6 6.99 -12.15 16.95
CA ILE A 6 6.52 -12.85 15.77
C ILE A 6 5.90 -11.88 14.79
N LEU A 7 5.13 -10.92 15.33
CA LEU A 7 4.52 -9.91 14.45
C LEU A 7 5.56 -9.11 13.71
N LEU A 8 6.64 -8.76 14.38
CA LEU A 8 7.70 -8.02 13.71
C LEU A 8 8.31 -8.81 12.57
N ALA A 9 8.44 -10.11 12.75
CA ALA A 9 9.00 -10.95 11.72
C ALA A 9 8.10 -11.02 10.48
N VAL A 10 6.81 -10.77 10.63
CA VAL A 10 5.86 -10.87 9.54
C VAL A 10 5.76 -9.57 8.75
N ALA A 11 6.19 -8.47 9.31
CA ALA A 11 6.12 -7.19 8.62
C ALA A 11 6.87 -7.26 7.29
N PRO A 12 6.38 -6.56 6.25
CA PRO A 12 7.04 -6.56 4.95
C PRO A 12 8.52 -6.23 5.05
N SER A 13 8.85 -5.37 5.96
CA SER A 13 10.22 -5.05 6.25
C SER A 13 10.27 -4.51 7.66
N GLY A 14 11.17 -5.02 8.46
CA GLY A 14 11.34 -4.51 9.80
C GLY A 14 11.75 -3.06 9.82
N ALA A 15 12.29 -2.54 8.73
CA ALA A 15 12.72 -1.17 8.65
C ALA A 15 11.63 -0.25 8.13
N SER A 16 10.54 -0.79 7.61
CA SER A 16 9.49 0.03 7.02
C SER A 16 8.57 0.59 8.09
N MET A 17 8.22 1.85 7.92
CA MET A 17 7.27 2.51 8.79
C MET A 17 6.13 3.03 7.94
N PRO A 18 4.92 3.14 8.51
CA PRO A 18 3.84 3.73 7.74
C PRO A 18 4.23 5.14 7.31
N LEU A 19 4.25 5.36 6.01
CA LEU A 19 4.47 6.68 5.47
C LEU A 19 3.17 7.47 5.53
N LEU A 20 2.06 6.78 5.33
CA LEU A 20 0.76 7.41 5.29
C LEU A 20 -0.28 6.38 5.65
N GLU A 21 -1.20 6.74 6.52
CA GLU A 21 -2.40 5.96 6.78
C GLU A 21 -3.58 6.87 6.56
N THR A 22 -4.57 6.40 5.81
CA THR A 22 -5.71 7.24 5.51
C THR A 22 -6.95 6.40 5.26
N GLY A 23 -8.10 7.03 5.36
CA GLY A 23 -9.36 6.42 5.02
C GLY A 23 -9.96 7.06 3.79
N SER A 24 -10.73 6.29 3.05
CA SER A 24 -11.45 6.75 1.88
C SER A 24 -12.89 6.27 1.98
N GLY A 25 -13.82 7.09 1.51
CA GLY A 25 -15.22 6.66 1.44
C GLY A 25 -15.49 5.73 0.28
N LYS A 26 -14.52 5.44 -0.58
CA LYS A 26 -14.71 4.59 -1.74
C LYS A 26 -14.52 3.13 -1.37
N PRO A 27 -15.26 2.21 -2.03
CA PRO A 27 -15.01 0.78 -1.85
C PRO A 27 -13.57 0.42 -2.26
N VAL A 28 -13.07 -0.69 -1.73
CA VAL A 28 -11.70 -1.13 -2.01
C VAL A 28 -11.44 -1.21 -3.51
N ALA A 29 -12.36 -1.78 -4.27
CA ALA A 29 -12.15 -1.93 -5.70
C ALA A 29 -12.02 -0.58 -6.41
N GLU A 30 -12.84 0.37 -6.02
CA GLU A 30 -12.80 1.69 -6.64
C GLU A 30 -11.54 2.45 -6.25
N PHE A 31 -11.19 2.42 -4.98
CA PHE A 31 -9.98 3.05 -4.51
C PHE A 31 -8.76 2.46 -5.20
N SER A 32 -8.71 1.13 -5.28
CA SER A 32 -7.58 0.42 -5.90
C SER A 32 -7.44 0.76 -7.37
N ALA A 33 -8.56 0.81 -8.10
CA ALA A 33 -8.52 1.16 -9.51
C ALA A 33 -8.00 2.58 -9.71
N CYS A 34 -8.42 3.50 -8.86
CA CYS A 34 -7.94 4.87 -8.91
C CYS A 34 -6.43 4.92 -8.66
N PHE A 35 -5.97 4.20 -7.66
CA PHE A 35 -4.55 4.19 -7.32
C PHE A 35 -3.71 3.65 -8.48
N VAL A 36 -4.12 2.52 -9.05
CA VAL A 36 -3.38 1.92 -10.16
C VAL A 36 -3.34 2.89 -11.34
N SER A 37 -4.47 3.51 -11.67
CA SER A 37 -4.51 4.46 -12.78
C SER A 37 -3.61 5.65 -12.55
N ALA A 38 -3.61 6.18 -11.33
CA ALA A 38 -2.77 7.32 -11.01
C ALA A 38 -1.29 6.96 -11.14
N GLU A 39 -0.93 5.76 -10.69
CA GLU A 39 0.45 5.33 -10.77
C GLU A 39 0.87 5.00 -12.19
N GLU A 40 -0.02 4.44 -13.00
CA GLU A 40 0.29 4.18 -14.40
C GLU A 40 0.59 5.48 -15.14
N ARG A 41 -0.15 6.53 -14.83
CA ARG A 41 0.12 7.83 -15.45
C ARG A 41 1.49 8.37 -15.07
N ARG A 42 2.03 7.91 -13.97
CA ARG A 42 3.37 8.29 -13.50
C ARG A 42 4.44 7.30 -13.96
N GLY A 43 4.05 6.30 -14.74
CA GLY A 43 5.00 5.32 -15.27
C GLY A 43 5.34 4.20 -14.31
N ARG A 44 4.54 3.96 -13.29
CA ARG A 44 4.82 2.91 -12.32
C ARG A 44 3.88 1.73 -12.48
N ALA A 45 4.43 0.55 -12.30
CA ALA A 45 3.65 -0.68 -12.32
C ALA A 45 3.67 -1.32 -10.94
N TRP A 46 2.54 -1.90 -10.56
CA TRP A 46 2.37 -2.50 -9.26
C TRP A 46 1.81 -3.90 -9.40
N ALA A 47 2.31 -4.80 -8.55
CA ALA A 47 1.73 -6.13 -8.41
C ALA A 47 0.72 -6.10 -7.28
N TYR A 48 -0.40 -6.80 -7.45
CA TYR A 48 -1.43 -6.85 -6.44
C TYR A 48 -1.58 -8.26 -5.92
N MET A 49 -1.49 -8.41 -4.61
CA MET A 49 -1.71 -9.69 -3.95
C MET A 49 -2.98 -9.57 -3.14
N PRO A 50 -4.07 -10.25 -3.57
CA PRO A 50 -5.31 -10.17 -2.82
C PRO A 50 -5.17 -10.84 -1.46
N GLY A 51 -5.87 -10.31 -0.49
CA GLY A 51 -5.90 -10.83 0.84
C GLY A 51 -7.32 -10.80 1.37
N LYS A 52 -7.46 -11.09 2.64
CA LYS A 52 -8.75 -11.06 3.28
C LYS A 52 -9.20 -9.61 3.43
N ASN A 53 -10.35 -9.26 2.87
CA ASN A 53 -10.93 -7.92 2.96
C ASN A 53 -10.10 -6.84 2.27
N GLY A 54 -9.29 -7.21 1.29
CA GLY A 54 -8.49 -6.24 0.57
C GLY A 54 -7.26 -6.88 -0.04
N GLY A 55 -6.12 -6.24 0.07
CA GLY A 55 -4.91 -6.78 -0.48
C GLY A 55 -3.73 -5.85 -0.31
N THR A 56 -2.64 -6.21 -0.97
CA THR A 56 -1.40 -5.45 -0.88
C THR A 56 -0.86 -5.20 -2.27
N PHE A 57 -0.56 -3.96 -2.56
CA PHE A 57 0.15 -3.58 -3.76
C PHE A 57 1.64 -3.51 -3.46
N THR A 58 2.43 -4.11 -4.30
CA THR A 58 3.89 -4.09 -4.18
C THR A 58 4.46 -3.40 -5.40
N ASP A 59 5.29 -2.40 -5.19
CA ASP A 59 5.94 -1.65 -6.26
C ASP A 59 7.04 -2.52 -6.87
N PHE A 60 7.02 -2.67 -8.19
CA PHE A 60 8.10 -3.38 -8.86
C PHE A 60 9.41 -2.61 -8.82
N GLY A 61 9.32 -1.29 -8.72
CA GLY A 61 10.53 -0.47 -8.73
C GLY A 61 11.24 -0.53 -10.07
N ALA A 62 12.52 -0.22 -10.03
CA ALA A 62 13.36 -0.34 -11.22
C ALA A 62 13.70 -1.81 -11.44
N ARG A 63 14.00 -2.15 -12.69
CA ARG A 63 14.33 -3.52 -13.04
C ARG A 63 15.50 -4.01 -12.17
N GLY A 64 15.30 -5.16 -11.54
CA GLY A 64 16.34 -5.76 -10.72
C GLY A 64 16.48 -5.17 -9.34
N ALA A 65 15.73 -4.13 -9.02
CA ALA A 65 15.76 -3.51 -7.69
C ALA A 65 14.70 -4.14 -6.81
N PRO A 66 14.93 -4.21 -5.50
CA PRO A 66 13.89 -4.68 -4.59
C PRO A 66 12.76 -3.68 -4.52
N ALA A 67 11.58 -4.16 -4.17
CA ALA A 67 10.45 -3.30 -3.96
C ALA A 67 10.72 -2.38 -2.77
N THR A 68 10.33 -1.12 -2.90
CA THR A 68 10.54 -0.14 -1.86
C THR A 68 9.25 0.36 -1.24
N TYR A 69 8.11 0.05 -1.84
CA TYR A 69 6.82 0.53 -1.37
C TYR A 69 5.81 -0.60 -1.33
N TRP A 70 4.96 -0.57 -0.34
CA TRP A 70 3.83 -1.49 -0.21
C TRP A 70 2.62 -0.67 0.19
N LEU A 71 1.53 -0.86 -0.52
CA LEU A 71 0.27 -0.22 -0.15
C LEU A 71 -0.72 -1.30 0.27
N GLN A 72 -1.09 -1.29 1.52
CA GLN A 72 -2.07 -2.22 2.05
C GLN A 72 -3.44 -1.54 2.03
N VAL A 73 -4.41 -2.18 1.42
CA VAL A 73 -5.77 -1.68 1.38
C VAL A 73 -6.70 -2.72 1.97
N ARG A 74 -7.66 -2.28 2.74
CA ARG A 74 -8.64 -3.20 3.30
C ARG A 74 -9.97 -2.49 3.48
N ALA A 75 -11.03 -3.27 3.45
CA ALA A 75 -12.36 -2.75 3.67
C ALA A 75 -12.50 -2.26 5.10
N ALA A 76 -13.13 -1.13 5.25
CA ALA A 76 -13.45 -0.55 6.55
C ALA A 76 -14.93 -0.25 6.58
N ASN A 77 -15.45 0.18 7.72
CA ASN A 77 -16.88 0.36 7.91
C ASN A 77 -17.53 1.22 6.84
N ALA A 78 -16.85 2.25 6.39
CA ALA A 78 -17.42 3.20 5.46
C ALA A 78 -16.57 3.38 4.22
N GLY A 79 -15.82 2.35 3.83
CA GLY A 79 -15.00 2.46 2.63
C GLY A 79 -13.74 1.66 2.73
N THR A 80 -12.61 2.32 2.57
CA THR A 80 -11.30 1.66 2.51
C THR A 80 -10.35 2.30 3.50
N HIS A 81 -9.57 1.47 4.15
CA HIS A 81 -8.43 1.92 4.93
C HIS A 81 -7.17 1.59 4.14
N ALA A 82 -6.35 2.61 3.90
CA ALA A 82 -5.13 2.46 3.12
C ALA A 82 -3.92 2.80 3.98
N ARG A 83 -2.89 1.98 3.84
CA ARG A 83 -1.68 2.12 4.63
C ARG A 83 -0.48 1.95 3.72
N LEU A 84 0.25 3.04 3.51
CA LEU A 84 1.41 3.04 2.65
C LEU A 84 2.66 2.86 3.49
N LEU A 85 3.41 1.81 3.18
CA LEU A 85 4.68 1.52 3.85
C LEU A 85 5.80 1.81 2.86
N ALA A 86 6.85 2.42 3.35
CA ALA A 86 7.95 2.80 2.47
C ALA A 86 9.25 2.86 3.24
N ALA A 87 10.32 2.74 2.50
CA ALA A 87 11.66 2.83 3.07
C ALA A 87 12.16 4.27 3.14
N GLY A 88 11.34 5.24 2.76
CA GLY A 88 11.71 6.64 2.79
C GLY A 88 10.55 7.48 2.28
N SER A 89 10.80 8.74 1.99
CA SER A 89 9.76 9.61 1.45
C SER A 89 9.38 9.14 0.05
N SER A 90 8.14 9.36 -0.34
CA SER A 90 7.64 8.79 -1.57
C SER A 90 6.62 9.69 -2.26
N PRO A 91 6.74 9.86 -3.57
CA PRO A 91 5.67 10.51 -4.34
C PRO A 91 4.43 9.63 -4.48
N VAL A 92 4.52 8.36 -4.11
CA VAL A 92 3.36 7.47 -4.14
C VAL A 92 2.26 7.97 -3.21
N ALA A 93 2.64 8.64 -2.13
CA ALA A 93 1.66 9.19 -1.20
C ALA A 93 0.70 10.14 -1.90
N GLU A 94 1.13 10.85 -2.93
CA GLU A 94 0.27 11.75 -3.66
C GLU A 94 -0.85 11.00 -4.38
N SER A 95 -0.51 9.84 -4.96
CA SER A 95 -1.52 9.03 -5.63
C SER A 95 -2.55 8.51 -4.63
N VAL A 96 -2.12 8.13 -3.44
CA VAL A 96 -3.04 7.69 -2.40
C VAL A 96 -3.98 8.83 -2.00
N GLU A 97 -3.41 10.00 -1.74
CA GLU A 97 -4.22 11.14 -1.35
C GLU A 97 -5.20 11.56 -2.44
N GLN A 98 -4.77 11.48 -3.68
CA GLN A 98 -5.60 11.84 -4.82
C GLN A 98 -6.83 10.95 -4.93
N CYS A 99 -6.74 9.72 -4.46
CA CYS A 99 -7.80 8.73 -4.62
C CYS A 99 -8.71 8.59 -3.40
N ARG A 100 -8.51 9.35 -2.37
CA ARG A 100 -9.32 9.28 -1.16
C ARG A 100 -10.79 9.56 -1.37
#